data_50014bc935c36a02c0e91e47674f4468
#
_entry.id   50014bc935c36a02c0e91e47674f4468
#
_cell.length_a   1.000
_cell.length_b   1.000
_cell.length_c   1.000
_cell.angle_alpha   90.00
_cell.angle_beta   90.00
_cell.angle_gamma   90.00
#
_symmetry.space_group_name_H-M   'P 1'
#
loop_
_entity.id
_entity.type
_entity.pdbx_description
1 polymer ?
#
loop_
_entity_poly.entity_id
_entity_poly.type
_entity_poly.pdbx_seq_one_letter_code
_entity_poly.pdbx_strand_id
1 'polypeptide(L)'
;VTISPQCLPGAGDYLNFSSISANSSTKLPAVDALNSGPAGSAAQGVLAQSQNSEGVRGVSLNGGAGVAGFSLAPAASAQPGVWGESQNGEGVHGISHSPNAAGISGHNDKGGMGGFFDAKVVINSDANVSGTLTVGVDIILPSGAADCAEEFDIGTTQEVQPGTVMVLDQGESLRPSERSYDKKVAGVVSGGGDYRPAMILDRHDSSGKRVPIALVGKVCCKVDAQYGAVEVGDLLTTSPTPGHAMKANDPSLAFGAVIGKALRPLESGQALVPILIALQ
;
A
#
# COMPACT_ATOMS: atom_id res chain seq x y z
N VAL A 1 21.96 28.80 -40.51
CA VAL A 1 21.72 30.22 -40.69
C VAL A 1 22.55 30.97 -39.66
N THR A 2 23.62 31.65 -40.08
CA THR A 2 24.37 32.54 -39.22
C THR A 2 23.66 33.87 -39.26
N ILE A 3 22.93 34.22 -38.20
CA ILE A 3 22.37 35.58 -38.07
C ILE A 3 23.50 36.39 -37.44
N SER A 4 24.05 37.32 -38.27
CA SER A 4 25.12 38.22 -37.86
C SER A 4 24.59 39.21 -36.83
N PRO A 5 25.28 39.49 -35.70
CA PRO A 5 24.78 40.39 -34.66
C PRO A 5 24.77 41.87 -34.99
N GLN A 6 24.86 42.26 -36.23
CA GLN A 6 25.04 43.68 -36.61
C GLN A 6 23.76 44.51 -36.77
N CYS A 7 22.58 44.04 -36.41
CA CYS A 7 21.37 44.80 -36.54
C CYS A 7 20.35 44.57 -35.44
N LEU A 8 20.72 44.80 -34.20
CA LEU A 8 19.71 44.92 -33.13
C LEU A 8 19.93 46.22 -32.37
N PRO A 9 19.21 47.29 -32.71
CA PRO A 9 19.12 48.49 -31.90
C PRO A 9 18.06 48.27 -30.81
N GLY A 10 18.48 48.24 -29.57
CA GLY A 10 17.60 48.45 -28.42
C GLY A 10 17.00 47.22 -27.74
N ALA A 11 16.74 47.36 -26.46
CA ALA A 11 15.99 46.40 -25.66
C ALA A 11 14.56 46.27 -26.16
N GLY A 12 14.22 45.13 -26.78
CA GLY A 12 12.85 44.81 -27.20
C GLY A 12 12.68 44.30 -28.62
N ASP A 13 13.75 44.09 -29.40
CA ASP A 13 13.65 43.61 -30.75
C ASP A 13 13.41 42.10 -30.81
N TYR A 14 12.36 41.66 -31.50
CA TYR A 14 11.96 40.29 -31.70
C TYR A 14 12.21 39.86 -33.14
N LEU A 15 12.82 38.70 -33.34
CA LEU A 15 12.87 38.03 -34.62
C LEU A 15 11.64 37.14 -34.77
N ASN A 16 10.75 37.46 -35.74
CA ASN A 16 9.57 36.67 -36.04
C ASN A 16 9.88 35.65 -37.12
N PHE A 17 9.84 34.38 -36.78
CA PHE A 17 9.93 33.28 -37.73
C PHE A 17 8.64 32.47 -37.73
N SER A 18 8.18 32.05 -38.87
CA SER A 18 7.08 31.08 -38.99
C SER A 18 7.53 29.68 -38.50
N SER A 19 8.81 29.35 -38.66
CA SER A 19 9.42 28.14 -38.15
C SER A 19 10.96 28.28 -38.06
N ILE A 20 11.56 27.64 -37.08
CA ILE A 20 13.00 27.44 -36.97
C ILE A 20 13.26 25.94 -36.97
N SER A 21 14.06 25.44 -37.94
CA SER A 21 14.52 24.07 -37.98
C SER A 21 16.04 24.06 -37.78
N ALA A 22 16.52 23.41 -36.72
CA ALA A 22 17.94 23.24 -36.47
C ALA A 22 18.26 21.75 -36.34
N ASN A 23 19.27 21.29 -37.06
CA ASN A 23 19.72 19.91 -37.04
C ASN A 23 21.24 19.87 -36.78
N SER A 24 21.66 19.02 -35.85
CA SER A 24 23.08 18.76 -35.58
C SER A 24 23.39 17.28 -35.77
N SER A 25 24.33 16.99 -36.66
CA SER A 25 24.90 15.64 -36.83
C SER A 25 26.16 15.42 -35.97
N THR A 26 26.51 16.39 -35.15
CA THR A 26 27.67 16.37 -34.26
C THR A 26 27.28 16.12 -32.81
N LYS A 27 28.26 16.05 -31.90
CA LYS A 27 27.99 15.99 -30.44
C LYS A 27 27.60 17.31 -29.80
N LEU A 28 27.49 18.40 -30.57
CA LEU A 28 27.10 19.71 -30.10
C LEU A 28 25.57 19.88 -30.16
N PRO A 29 24.96 20.68 -29.27
CA PRO A 29 23.53 20.99 -29.33
C PRO A 29 23.20 21.69 -30.65
N ALA A 30 22.03 21.41 -31.21
CA ALA A 30 21.52 22.11 -32.40
C ALA A 30 21.06 23.54 -32.08
N VAL A 31 20.60 23.78 -30.85
CA VAL A 31 20.25 25.10 -30.30
C VAL A 31 20.85 25.19 -28.90
N ASP A 32 21.62 26.25 -28.67
CA ASP A 32 22.17 26.61 -27.36
C ASP A 32 21.70 28.02 -27.00
N ALA A 33 20.90 28.14 -25.94
CA ALA A 33 20.35 29.40 -25.46
C ALA A 33 20.91 29.68 -24.06
N LEU A 34 21.82 30.62 -23.95
CA LEU A 34 22.45 31.03 -22.71
C LEU A 34 22.02 32.42 -22.27
N ASN A 35 21.45 32.52 -21.07
CA ASN A 35 21.32 33.78 -20.39
C ASN A 35 22.45 33.92 -19.33
N SER A 36 23.38 34.85 -19.58
CA SER A 36 24.53 35.12 -18.72
C SER A 36 24.37 36.41 -17.88
N GLY A 37 23.12 36.85 -17.62
CA GLY A 37 22.83 38.01 -16.79
C GLY A 37 23.39 37.86 -15.36
N PRO A 38 23.62 38.98 -14.65
CA PRO A 38 24.15 38.98 -13.31
C PRO A 38 23.23 38.21 -12.35
N ALA A 39 23.79 37.71 -11.24
CA ALA A 39 23.01 37.03 -10.20
C ALA A 39 21.88 37.94 -9.69
N GLY A 40 20.66 37.42 -9.63
CA GLY A 40 19.47 38.18 -9.24
C GLY A 40 18.64 38.73 -10.43
N SER A 41 19.14 38.62 -11.68
CA SER A 41 18.30 38.89 -12.85
C SER A 41 17.34 37.70 -13.07
N ALA A 42 16.05 37.96 -13.09
CA ALA A 42 15.00 36.91 -13.30
C ALA A 42 14.71 36.61 -14.78
N ALA A 43 15.72 36.71 -15.66
CA ALA A 43 15.54 36.50 -17.08
C ALA A 43 15.67 35.00 -17.44
N GLN A 44 14.74 34.51 -18.26
CA GLN A 44 14.77 33.13 -18.79
C GLN A 44 15.74 33.00 -19.96
N GLY A 45 16.38 31.83 -20.08
CA GLY A 45 17.14 31.48 -21.29
C GLY A 45 16.23 31.20 -22.49
N VAL A 46 15.10 30.51 -22.25
CA VAL A 46 14.06 30.22 -23.24
C VAL A 46 12.69 30.44 -22.59
N LEU A 47 11.84 31.21 -23.23
CA LEU A 47 10.41 31.32 -22.91
C LEU A 47 9.61 30.68 -24.07
N ALA A 48 8.93 29.58 -23.78
CA ALA A 48 8.07 28.90 -24.73
C ALA A 48 6.61 28.96 -24.27
N GLN A 49 5.72 29.54 -25.07
CA GLN A 49 4.31 29.72 -24.75
C GLN A 49 3.44 29.21 -25.90
N SER A 50 2.33 28.55 -25.56
CA SER A 50 1.29 28.14 -26.49
C SER A 50 -0.08 28.38 -25.89
N GLN A 51 -1.02 28.91 -26.69
CA GLN A 51 -2.40 29.17 -26.22
C GLN A 51 -3.25 27.90 -26.16
N ASN A 52 -3.03 26.94 -27.08
CA ASN A 52 -3.95 25.82 -27.28
C ASN A 52 -3.28 24.46 -27.40
N SER A 53 -1.99 24.36 -27.15
CA SER A 53 -1.21 23.12 -27.26
C SER A 53 0.00 23.12 -26.33
N GLU A 54 0.91 22.19 -26.52
CA GLU A 54 2.16 22.11 -25.77
C GLU A 54 3.08 23.30 -26.07
N GLY A 55 3.62 23.90 -25.03
CA GLY A 55 4.65 24.95 -25.16
C GLY A 55 6.01 24.36 -25.55
N VAL A 56 6.35 23.16 -25.01
CA VAL A 56 7.58 22.41 -25.30
C VAL A 56 7.26 20.93 -25.42
N ARG A 57 7.70 20.29 -26.50
CA ARG A 57 7.71 18.84 -26.64
C ARG A 57 9.13 18.33 -26.83
N GLY A 58 9.64 17.53 -25.90
CA GLY A 58 10.91 16.82 -26.03
C GLY A 58 10.69 15.35 -26.33
N VAL A 59 11.29 14.82 -27.40
CA VAL A 59 11.17 13.41 -27.80
C VAL A 59 12.57 12.83 -27.99
N SER A 60 12.84 11.72 -27.31
CA SER A 60 14.04 10.90 -27.55
C SER A 60 13.62 9.57 -28.18
N LEU A 61 14.18 9.22 -29.33
CA LEU A 61 13.81 8.01 -30.09
C LEU A 61 14.72 6.81 -29.79
N ASN A 62 15.96 7.05 -29.38
CA ASN A 62 16.99 6.00 -29.25
C ASN A 62 17.64 5.94 -27.87
N GLY A 63 16.93 6.39 -26.84
CA GLY A 63 17.43 6.46 -25.46
C GLY A 63 17.82 7.88 -25.02
N GLY A 64 17.98 8.07 -23.72
CA GLY A 64 18.15 9.38 -23.12
C GLY A 64 16.81 10.06 -22.75
N ALA A 65 16.88 11.16 -22.01
CA ALA A 65 15.73 11.94 -21.62
C ALA A 65 15.21 12.80 -22.78
N GLY A 66 13.90 12.84 -22.99
CA GLY A 66 13.28 13.78 -23.92
C GLY A 66 13.41 15.22 -23.45
N VAL A 67 13.27 15.46 -22.14
CA VAL A 67 13.52 16.73 -21.44
C VAL A 67 14.28 16.43 -20.16
N ALA A 68 15.36 17.17 -19.87
CA ALA A 68 16.09 17.07 -18.60
C ALA A 68 16.30 18.47 -18.02
N GLY A 69 15.95 18.62 -16.74
CA GLY A 69 16.16 19.87 -15.98
C GLY A 69 17.18 19.65 -14.87
N PHE A 70 18.21 20.48 -14.82
CA PHE A 70 19.25 20.43 -13.80
C PHE A 70 19.37 21.79 -13.11
N SER A 71 19.39 21.79 -11.77
CA SER A 71 19.79 22.93 -10.95
C SER A 71 21.14 22.65 -10.33
N LEU A 72 22.16 23.41 -10.72
CA LEU A 72 23.53 23.28 -10.21
C LEU A 72 23.86 24.38 -9.18
N ALA A 73 22.85 25.08 -8.68
CA ALA A 73 23.02 26.13 -7.69
C ALA A 73 23.56 25.56 -6.36
N PRO A 74 24.38 26.31 -5.61
CA PRO A 74 24.83 25.91 -4.28
C PRO A 74 23.65 25.82 -3.30
N ALA A 75 23.77 25.01 -2.24
CA ALA A 75 22.70 24.67 -1.31
C ALA A 75 21.94 25.89 -0.74
N ALA A 76 22.63 27.01 -0.51
CA ALA A 76 22.02 28.23 0.00
C ALA A 76 21.04 28.94 -0.96
N SER A 77 21.11 28.61 -2.25
CA SER A 77 20.26 29.16 -3.32
C SER A 77 19.63 28.07 -4.20
N ALA A 78 19.50 26.87 -3.66
CA ALA A 78 18.96 25.72 -4.39
C ALA A 78 17.52 25.97 -4.86
N GLN A 79 17.27 25.65 -6.12
CA GLN A 79 15.96 25.71 -6.76
C GLN A 79 15.66 24.37 -7.43
N PRO A 80 14.39 24.03 -7.69
CA PRO A 80 14.04 22.82 -8.44
C PRO A 80 14.70 22.78 -9.81
N GLY A 81 15.17 21.60 -10.23
CA GLY A 81 15.63 21.38 -11.61
C GLY A 81 14.49 21.42 -12.61
N VAL A 82 13.29 20.99 -12.18
CA VAL A 82 12.03 21.08 -12.93
C VAL A 82 10.96 21.59 -11.97
N TRP A 83 10.16 22.58 -12.39
CA TRP A 83 9.00 23.08 -11.69
C TRP A 83 7.76 22.86 -12.55
N GLY A 84 6.78 22.10 -12.02
CA GLY A 84 5.50 21.84 -12.67
C GLY A 84 4.37 22.45 -11.83
N GLU A 85 3.57 23.33 -12.43
CA GLU A 85 2.45 23.99 -11.77
C GLU A 85 1.23 24.03 -12.69
N SER A 86 0.04 23.78 -12.17
CA SER A 86 -1.22 23.89 -12.86
C SER A 86 -2.29 24.49 -11.94
N GLN A 87 -3.11 25.40 -12.46
CA GLN A 87 -4.21 25.99 -11.69
C GLN A 87 -5.41 25.05 -11.53
N ASN A 88 -5.70 24.21 -12.53
CA ASN A 88 -6.93 23.40 -12.58
C ASN A 88 -6.69 21.94 -12.98
N GLY A 89 -5.47 21.51 -13.17
CA GLY A 89 -5.09 20.15 -13.55
C GLY A 89 -3.88 19.64 -12.79
N GLU A 90 -3.25 18.62 -13.31
CA GLU A 90 -2.05 18.04 -12.76
C GLU A 90 -0.83 18.93 -13.07
N GLY A 91 -0.03 19.25 -12.07
CA GLY A 91 1.22 19.98 -12.25
C GLY A 91 2.29 19.13 -12.94
N VAL A 92 2.32 17.83 -12.64
CA VAL A 92 3.18 16.82 -13.28
C VAL A 92 2.37 15.55 -13.49
N HIS A 93 2.36 15.04 -14.72
CA HIS A 93 1.73 13.77 -15.08
C HIS A 93 2.77 12.82 -15.65
N GLY A 94 2.96 11.66 -15.03
CA GLY A 94 3.94 10.65 -15.44
C GLY A 94 3.26 9.33 -15.81
N ILE A 95 3.45 8.85 -17.05
CA ILE A 95 2.95 7.56 -17.52
C ILE A 95 4.12 6.70 -18.00
N SER A 96 4.12 5.43 -17.59
CA SER A 96 4.97 4.39 -18.16
C SER A 96 4.09 3.29 -18.77
N HIS A 97 4.41 2.87 -19.99
CA HIS A 97 3.80 1.70 -20.63
C HIS A 97 4.62 0.43 -20.43
N SER A 98 5.71 0.50 -19.68
CA SER A 98 6.55 -0.65 -19.34
C SER A 98 6.05 -1.29 -18.03
N PRO A 99 5.89 -2.64 -17.98
CA PRO A 99 5.53 -3.32 -16.73
C PRO A 99 6.65 -3.28 -15.66
N ASN A 100 7.86 -2.90 -16.07
CA ASN A 100 9.04 -2.91 -15.20
C ASN A 100 9.59 -1.50 -14.89
N ALA A 101 8.84 -0.44 -15.21
CA ALA A 101 9.29 0.93 -14.99
C ALA A 101 8.19 1.79 -14.33
N ALA A 102 8.61 2.69 -13.45
CA ALA A 102 7.71 3.65 -12.81
C ALA A 102 7.32 4.77 -13.77
N GLY A 103 6.08 5.26 -13.66
CA GLY A 103 5.64 6.49 -14.31
C GLY A 103 6.33 7.73 -13.71
N ILE A 104 6.52 7.72 -12.37
CA ILE A 104 7.28 8.73 -11.63
C ILE A 104 8.22 8.00 -10.67
N SER A 105 9.49 8.39 -10.64
CA SER A 105 10.49 7.85 -9.71
C SER A 105 11.20 8.99 -8.97
N GLY A 106 11.20 8.92 -7.63
CA GLY A 106 11.96 9.83 -6.77
C GLY A 106 13.10 9.09 -6.10
N HIS A 107 14.33 9.60 -6.24
CA HIS A 107 15.52 9.02 -5.63
C HIS A 107 16.40 10.10 -5.00
N ASN A 108 16.90 9.84 -3.80
CA ASN A 108 17.89 10.69 -3.14
C ASN A 108 19.11 9.84 -2.75
N ASP A 109 20.23 10.03 -3.47
CA ASP A 109 21.47 9.26 -3.29
C ASP A 109 22.31 9.68 -2.06
N LYS A 110 21.86 10.69 -1.31
CA LYS A 110 22.51 11.20 -0.09
C LYS A 110 21.73 10.90 1.19
N GLY A 111 20.73 10.00 1.11
CA GLY A 111 19.94 9.58 2.28
C GLY A 111 18.85 10.57 2.72
N GLY A 112 18.53 11.57 1.92
CA GLY A 112 17.38 12.44 2.13
C GLY A 112 16.09 11.82 1.61
N MET A 113 15.01 12.60 1.63
CA MET A 113 13.70 12.15 1.15
C MET A 113 13.70 11.96 -0.36
N GLY A 114 13.18 10.82 -0.83
CA GLY A 114 12.93 10.57 -2.25
C GLY A 114 11.66 11.27 -2.75
N GLY A 115 10.70 11.55 -1.86
CA GLY A 115 9.48 12.29 -2.13
C GLY A 115 8.97 12.96 -0.86
N PHE A 116 8.28 14.09 -1.00
CA PHE A 116 7.59 14.80 0.06
C PHE A 116 6.21 15.21 -0.43
N PHE A 117 5.16 14.86 0.35
CA PHE A 117 3.76 15.16 0.06
C PHE A 117 3.14 15.76 1.32
N ASP A 118 2.74 17.01 1.26
CA ASP A 118 2.13 17.77 2.37
C ASP A 118 0.60 17.79 2.33
N ALA A 119 0.01 17.03 1.40
CA ALA A 119 -1.42 16.87 1.22
C ALA A 119 -1.82 15.39 1.10
N LYS A 120 -3.10 15.14 0.87
CA LYS A 120 -3.65 13.79 0.69
C LYS A 120 -3.00 13.08 -0.50
N VAL A 121 -2.51 11.86 -0.24
CA VAL A 121 -2.06 10.92 -1.27
C VAL A 121 -3.14 9.86 -1.49
N VAL A 122 -3.49 9.60 -2.75
CA VAL A 122 -4.42 8.53 -3.13
C VAL A 122 -3.66 7.48 -3.91
N ILE A 123 -3.70 6.24 -3.43
CA ILE A 123 -3.12 5.06 -4.09
C ILE A 123 -4.27 4.11 -4.40
N ASN A 124 -4.56 3.90 -5.69
CA ASN A 124 -5.68 3.07 -6.16
C ASN A 124 -5.32 1.57 -6.30
N SER A 125 -4.10 1.19 -5.97
CA SER A 125 -3.60 -0.18 -5.98
C SER A 125 -2.78 -0.44 -4.73
N ASP A 126 -1.87 -1.42 -4.78
CA ASP A 126 -1.04 -1.79 -3.66
C ASP A 126 0.05 -0.73 -3.36
N ALA A 127 0.38 -0.58 -2.09
CA ALA A 127 1.54 0.17 -1.63
C ALA A 127 2.54 -0.81 -1.00
N ASN A 128 3.77 -0.86 -1.54
CA ASN A 128 4.86 -1.65 -0.97
C ASN A 128 5.82 -0.74 -0.20
N VAL A 129 5.97 -0.99 1.09
CA VAL A 129 6.92 -0.30 1.96
C VAL A 129 7.96 -1.30 2.44
N SER A 130 9.17 -1.25 1.89
CA SER A 130 10.28 -2.17 2.26
C SER A 130 10.95 -1.79 3.58
N GLY A 131 10.67 -0.62 4.12
CA GLY A 131 11.17 -0.14 5.40
C GLY A 131 10.05 -0.02 6.44
N THR A 132 10.19 0.95 7.33
CA THR A 132 9.19 1.23 8.38
C THR A 132 8.11 2.17 7.87
N LEU A 133 6.84 1.83 8.10
CA LEU A 133 5.72 2.74 7.96
C LEU A 133 5.40 3.37 9.33
N THR A 134 5.54 4.70 9.43
CA THR A 134 5.11 5.46 10.60
C THR A 134 3.81 6.20 10.30
N VAL A 135 2.77 5.94 11.10
CA VAL A 135 1.47 6.61 11.00
C VAL A 135 1.27 7.48 12.23
N GLY A 136 1.09 8.79 12.01
CA GLY A 136 1.04 9.78 13.09
C GLY A 136 -0.31 9.84 13.83
N VAL A 137 -1.40 9.35 13.25
CA VAL A 137 -2.75 9.42 13.83
C VAL A 137 -3.42 8.05 13.77
N ASP A 138 -4.12 7.71 12.68
CA ASP A 138 -4.94 6.51 12.60
C ASP A 138 -4.71 5.71 11.32
N ILE A 139 -4.98 4.39 11.40
CA ILE A 139 -5.16 3.51 10.25
C ILE A 139 -6.62 3.13 10.18
N ILE A 140 -7.36 3.63 9.19
CA ILE A 140 -8.77 3.29 8.96
C ILE A 140 -8.85 2.25 7.86
N LEU A 141 -9.43 1.10 8.19
CA LEU A 141 -9.63 -0.01 7.27
C LEU A 141 -11.10 -0.12 6.83
N PRO A 142 -11.40 -0.66 5.64
CA PRO A 142 -12.75 -0.70 5.12
C PRO A 142 -13.68 -1.60 5.93
N SER A 143 -14.98 -1.45 5.76
CA SER A 143 -16.00 -2.33 6.36
C SER A 143 -15.75 -3.80 6.03
N GLY A 144 -15.93 -4.68 7.02
CA GLY A 144 -15.64 -6.11 6.93
C GLY A 144 -14.19 -6.50 7.26
N ALA A 145 -13.24 -5.56 7.26
CA ALA A 145 -11.90 -5.77 7.83
C ALA A 145 -12.02 -5.73 9.36
N ALA A 146 -11.99 -6.88 10.03
CA ALA A 146 -12.53 -6.99 11.38
C ALA A 146 -11.61 -7.62 12.41
N ASP A 147 -10.57 -8.34 12.00
CA ASP A 147 -9.63 -8.99 12.90
C ASP A 147 -8.17 -8.73 12.51
N CYS A 148 -7.28 -8.84 13.49
CA CYS A 148 -5.85 -8.99 13.27
C CYS A 148 -5.53 -10.48 13.34
N ALA A 149 -4.99 -11.01 12.26
CA ALA A 149 -4.63 -12.41 12.12
C ALA A 149 -3.12 -12.57 11.95
N GLU A 150 -2.64 -13.76 12.25
CA GLU A 150 -1.27 -14.20 11.97
C GLU A 150 -1.31 -15.49 11.16
N GLU A 151 -0.43 -15.65 10.17
CA GLU A 151 -0.36 -16.87 9.39
C GLU A 151 0.43 -17.95 10.13
N PHE A 152 -0.18 -19.14 10.26
CA PHE A 152 0.42 -20.32 10.88
C PHE A 152 0.48 -21.49 9.89
N ASP A 153 1.52 -22.30 10.03
CA ASP A 153 1.63 -23.58 9.34
C ASP A 153 0.58 -24.57 9.85
N ILE A 154 0.01 -25.37 8.95
CA ILE A 154 -1.03 -26.33 9.26
C ILE A 154 -0.50 -27.74 9.17
N GLY A 155 -0.53 -28.46 10.31
CA GLY A 155 -0.07 -29.83 10.45
C GLY A 155 -1.01 -30.92 9.90
N THR A 156 -1.99 -30.52 9.04
CA THR A 156 -2.93 -31.47 8.42
C THR A 156 -2.95 -31.34 6.91
N THR A 157 -3.16 -32.44 6.21
CA THR A 157 -3.37 -32.49 4.76
C THR A 157 -4.78 -32.08 4.34
N GLN A 158 -5.74 -32.07 5.28
CA GLN A 158 -7.12 -31.66 5.01
C GLN A 158 -7.20 -30.15 4.79
N GLU A 159 -8.16 -29.76 3.95
CA GLU A 159 -8.46 -28.36 3.77
C GLU A 159 -9.14 -27.77 5.01
N VAL A 160 -8.53 -26.74 5.60
CA VAL A 160 -9.07 -26.03 6.75
C VAL A 160 -9.86 -24.85 6.25
N GLN A 161 -11.15 -24.81 6.58
CA GLN A 161 -12.06 -23.76 6.13
C GLN A 161 -12.08 -22.57 7.10
N PRO A 162 -12.39 -21.35 6.63
CA PRO A 162 -12.64 -20.21 7.51
C PRO A 162 -13.68 -20.52 8.61
N GLY A 163 -13.47 -19.97 9.79
CA GLY A 163 -14.28 -20.22 10.97
C GLY A 163 -13.86 -21.44 11.79
N THR A 164 -12.93 -22.25 11.34
CA THR A 164 -12.44 -23.43 12.07
C THR A 164 -11.63 -23.03 13.29
N VAL A 165 -11.95 -23.60 14.45
CA VAL A 165 -11.20 -23.45 15.69
C VAL A 165 -9.92 -24.28 15.63
N MET A 166 -8.78 -23.66 15.89
CA MET A 166 -7.45 -24.26 15.78
C MET A 166 -6.77 -24.38 17.13
N VAL A 167 -5.99 -25.42 17.30
CA VAL A 167 -5.18 -25.69 18.49
C VAL A 167 -3.72 -25.92 18.09
N LEU A 168 -2.80 -25.62 19.01
CA LEU A 168 -1.36 -25.87 18.87
C LEU A 168 -1.09 -27.36 18.69
N ASP A 169 -0.21 -27.68 17.75
CA ASP A 169 0.30 -29.02 17.48
C ASP A 169 1.82 -29.06 17.62
N GLN A 170 2.48 -30.06 17.10
CA GLN A 170 3.93 -30.19 17.12
C GLN A 170 4.60 -29.18 16.16
N GLY A 171 5.78 -28.68 16.53
CA GLY A 171 6.60 -27.85 15.66
C GLY A 171 5.97 -26.50 15.29
N GLU A 172 5.25 -25.87 16.23
CA GLU A 172 4.59 -24.56 16.03
C GLU A 172 3.46 -24.56 14.98
N SER A 173 3.09 -25.72 14.44
CA SER A 173 1.96 -25.84 13.53
C SER A 173 0.62 -25.90 14.28
N LEU A 174 -0.46 -25.70 13.54
CA LEU A 174 -1.81 -25.81 14.08
C LEU A 174 -2.59 -26.94 13.43
N ARG A 175 -3.57 -27.46 14.16
CA ARG A 175 -4.57 -28.41 13.67
C ARG A 175 -5.97 -28.02 14.16
N PRO A 176 -7.05 -28.50 13.52
CA PRO A 176 -8.40 -28.31 14.04
C PRO A 176 -8.55 -28.87 15.46
N SER A 177 -9.33 -28.18 16.30
CA SER A 177 -9.70 -28.65 17.64
C SER A 177 -10.54 -29.93 17.57
N GLU A 178 -10.41 -30.83 18.57
CA GLU A 178 -11.16 -32.10 18.65
C GLU A 178 -11.60 -32.43 20.08
N ARG A 179 -11.28 -31.58 21.05
CA ARG A 179 -11.55 -31.82 22.47
C ARG A 179 -12.20 -30.60 23.11
N SER A 180 -13.10 -30.86 24.04
CA SER A 180 -13.66 -29.81 24.90
C SER A 180 -12.57 -29.19 25.80
N TYR A 181 -12.64 -27.87 25.94
CA TYR A 181 -11.77 -27.11 26.86
C TYR A 181 -10.27 -27.36 26.63
N ASP A 182 -9.87 -27.41 25.35
CA ASP A 182 -8.46 -27.63 24.99
C ASP A 182 -7.66 -26.33 25.25
N LYS A 183 -6.79 -26.35 26.25
CA LYS A 183 -5.90 -25.24 26.61
C LYS A 183 -4.88 -24.88 25.52
N LYS A 184 -4.75 -25.72 24.50
CA LYS A 184 -3.92 -25.44 23.32
C LYS A 184 -4.62 -24.56 22.28
N VAL A 185 -5.82 -24.06 22.57
CA VAL A 185 -6.55 -23.21 21.62
C VAL A 185 -5.71 -22.00 21.21
N ALA A 186 -5.54 -21.83 19.90
CA ALA A 186 -4.71 -20.78 19.31
C ALA A 186 -5.54 -19.67 18.68
N GLY A 187 -6.75 -19.97 18.20
CA GLY A 187 -7.62 -19.00 17.57
C GLY A 187 -8.59 -19.63 16.57
N VAL A 188 -9.11 -18.81 15.69
CA VAL A 188 -10.07 -19.19 14.67
C VAL A 188 -9.56 -18.80 13.30
N VAL A 189 -9.67 -19.65 12.29
CA VAL A 189 -9.31 -19.32 10.90
C VAL A 189 -10.14 -18.13 10.42
N SER A 190 -9.47 -17.05 10.07
CA SER A 190 -10.09 -15.81 9.62
C SER A 190 -10.70 -15.93 8.21
N GLY A 191 -11.58 -15.00 7.84
CA GLY A 191 -12.16 -14.91 6.49
C GLY A 191 -13.51 -15.61 6.33
N GLY A 192 -14.17 -15.99 7.44
CA GLY A 192 -15.51 -16.58 7.41
C GLY A 192 -16.65 -15.55 7.37
N GLY A 193 -17.74 -15.84 6.66
CA GLY A 193 -18.92 -14.99 6.56
C GLY A 193 -18.59 -13.60 5.99
N ASP A 194 -19.08 -12.55 6.66
CA ASP A 194 -18.89 -11.15 6.24
C ASP A 194 -17.58 -10.53 6.73
N TYR A 195 -16.79 -11.27 7.53
CA TYR A 195 -15.54 -10.78 8.11
C TYR A 195 -14.33 -11.35 7.39
N ARG A 196 -13.33 -10.50 7.23
CA ARG A 196 -12.01 -10.85 6.68
C ARG A 196 -10.92 -10.22 7.55
N PRO A 197 -9.69 -10.73 7.50
CA PRO A 197 -8.61 -10.12 8.24
C PRO A 197 -8.40 -8.66 7.77
N ALA A 198 -8.24 -7.78 8.76
CA ALA A 198 -7.87 -6.39 8.57
C ALA A 198 -6.37 -6.24 8.40
N MET A 199 -5.62 -7.03 9.17
CA MET A 199 -4.17 -7.11 9.17
C MET A 199 -3.74 -8.57 9.24
N ILE A 200 -2.72 -8.93 8.47
CA ILE A 200 -2.11 -10.27 8.52
C ILE A 200 -0.64 -10.12 8.87
N LEU A 201 -0.24 -10.75 9.96
CA LEU A 201 1.14 -10.83 10.43
C LEU A 201 1.81 -12.10 9.89
N ASP A 202 3.14 -12.10 9.84
CA ASP A 202 3.99 -13.23 9.46
C ASP A 202 3.61 -13.89 8.11
N ARG A 203 3.17 -13.08 7.16
CA ARG A 203 2.86 -13.58 5.81
C ARG A 203 4.13 -13.74 4.98
N HIS A 204 4.45 -14.97 4.64
CA HIS A 204 5.58 -15.29 3.76
C HIS A 204 5.31 -16.57 2.94
N ASP A 205 6.07 -16.74 1.88
CA ASP A 205 6.02 -17.95 1.07
C ASP A 205 6.66 -19.11 1.86
N SER A 206 5.90 -20.20 2.04
CA SER A 206 6.38 -21.43 2.66
C SER A 206 6.11 -22.63 1.76
N SER A 207 6.82 -23.73 1.98
CA SER A 207 6.55 -25.00 1.28
C SER A 207 5.31 -25.72 1.81
N GLY A 208 4.78 -25.28 2.96
CA GLY A 208 3.60 -25.81 3.65
C GLY A 208 2.34 -24.98 3.37
N LYS A 209 1.21 -25.49 3.82
CA LYS A 209 -0.06 -24.76 3.80
C LYS A 209 -0.12 -23.85 5.03
N ARG A 210 -0.30 -22.55 4.82
CA ARG A 210 -0.50 -21.55 5.89
C ARG A 210 -1.92 -20.98 5.81
N VAL A 211 -2.49 -20.64 6.96
CA VAL A 211 -3.79 -19.96 7.05
C VAL A 211 -3.75 -18.83 8.08
N PRO A 212 -4.49 -17.73 7.85
CA PRO A 212 -4.58 -16.64 8.81
C PRO A 212 -5.47 -17.04 9.99
N ILE A 213 -4.93 -16.96 11.21
CA ILE A 213 -5.62 -17.20 12.47
C ILE A 213 -5.92 -15.89 13.13
N ALA A 214 -7.20 -15.59 13.35
CA ALA A 214 -7.64 -14.41 14.09
C ALA A 214 -7.20 -14.51 15.54
N LEU A 215 -6.45 -13.50 16.02
CA LEU A 215 -5.93 -13.42 17.39
C LEU A 215 -6.66 -12.36 18.21
N VAL A 216 -7.20 -11.31 17.56
CA VAL A 216 -7.95 -10.23 18.18
C VAL A 216 -8.93 -9.63 17.20
N GLY A 217 -10.09 -9.19 17.67
CA GLY A 217 -11.12 -8.57 16.84
C GLY A 217 -12.35 -9.45 16.64
N LYS A 218 -13.13 -9.18 15.59
CA LYS A 218 -14.35 -9.93 15.26
C LYS A 218 -14.07 -10.94 14.16
N VAL A 219 -14.46 -12.19 14.38
CA VAL A 219 -14.34 -13.27 13.40
C VAL A 219 -15.60 -14.13 13.43
N CYS A 220 -15.95 -14.77 12.29
CA CYS A 220 -16.96 -15.81 12.30
C CYS A 220 -16.33 -17.15 12.69
N CYS A 221 -16.90 -17.80 13.72
CA CYS A 221 -16.46 -19.08 14.27
C CYS A 221 -17.50 -20.16 14.00
N LYS A 222 -17.09 -21.36 13.63
CA LYS A 222 -17.94 -22.55 13.62
C LYS A 222 -18.32 -22.90 15.06
N VAL A 223 -19.59 -22.89 15.37
CA VAL A 223 -20.12 -23.17 16.71
C VAL A 223 -21.10 -24.32 16.63
N ASP A 224 -21.05 -25.21 17.62
CA ASP A 224 -21.97 -26.34 17.77
C ASP A 224 -22.77 -26.20 19.07
N ALA A 225 -24.04 -25.88 18.94
CA ALA A 225 -24.97 -25.68 20.05
C ALA A 225 -25.56 -26.98 20.60
N GLN A 226 -25.17 -28.18 20.08
CA GLN A 226 -25.62 -29.46 20.70
C GLN A 226 -25.11 -29.62 22.14
N TYR A 227 -24.04 -28.92 22.51
CA TYR A 227 -23.46 -28.92 23.88
C TYR A 227 -24.03 -27.82 24.77
N GLY A 228 -25.03 -27.08 24.31
CA GLY A 228 -25.71 -26.00 25.00
C GLY A 228 -26.00 -24.83 24.06
N ALA A 229 -27.21 -24.30 24.16
CA ALA A 229 -27.60 -23.10 23.43
C ALA A 229 -26.69 -21.92 23.79
N VAL A 230 -26.31 -21.15 22.79
CA VAL A 230 -25.41 -20.00 22.92
C VAL A 230 -26.22 -18.73 22.88
N GLU A 231 -26.02 -17.84 23.84
CA GLU A 231 -26.59 -16.49 23.90
C GLU A 231 -25.52 -15.43 23.62
N VAL A 232 -25.97 -14.22 23.29
CA VAL A 232 -25.05 -13.07 23.13
C VAL A 232 -24.29 -12.81 24.43
N GLY A 233 -22.94 -12.74 24.34
CA GLY A 233 -22.07 -12.53 25.48
C GLY A 233 -21.54 -13.81 26.13
N ASP A 234 -22.07 -14.98 25.78
CA ASP A 234 -21.56 -16.25 26.29
C ASP A 234 -20.10 -16.46 25.90
N LEU A 235 -19.31 -16.99 26.84
CA LEU A 235 -17.97 -17.46 26.57
C LEU A 235 -18.00 -18.75 25.75
N LEU A 236 -17.11 -18.83 24.77
CA LEU A 236 -16.96 -20.00 23.92
C LEU A 236 -15.60 -20.67 24.18
N THR A 237 -15.60 -22.00 24.10
CA THR A 237 -14.42 -22.86 24.20
C THR A 237 -14.42 -23.88 23.06
N THR A 238 -13.36 -24.66 22.92
CA THR A 238 -13.30 -25.77 21.98
C THR A 238 -14.33 -26.84 22.28
N SER A 239 -14.89 -27.51 21.27
CA SER A 239 -15.86 -28.59 21.41
C SER A 239 -15.29 -29.95 20.99
N PRO A 240 -15.97 -31.07 21.29
CA PRO A 240 -15.63 -32.38 20.75
C PRO A 240 -15.89 -32.48 19.24
N THR A 241 -16.75 -31.62 18.68
CA THR A 241 -16.95 -31.52 17.24
C THR A 241 -15.72 -30.91 16.58
N PRO A 242 -15.07 -31.60 15.64
CA PRO A 242 -13.81 -31.13 15.07
C PRO A 242 -13.92 -29.72 14.49
N GLY A 243 -13.01 -28.84 14.89
CA GLY A 243 -12.91 -27.46 14.42
C GLY A 243 -14.06 -26.53 14.84
N HIS A 244 -14.90 -26.93 15.79
CA HIS A 244 -16.02 -26.14 16.30
C HIS A 244 -15.77 -25.64 17.74
N ALA A 245 -16.37 -24.53 18.06
CA ALA A 245 -16.55 -24.05 19.41
C ALA A 245 -17.87 -24.53 20.02
N MET A 246 -18.00 -24.47 21.34
CA MET A 246 -19.22 -24.64 22.10
C MET A 246 -19.28 -23.60 23.24
N LYS A 247 -20.45 -23.46 23.88
CA LYS A 247 -20.60 -22.66 25.10
C LYS A 247 -19.71 -23.21 26.21
N ALA A 248 -18.98 -22.34 26.90
CA ALA A 248 -18.16 -22.68 28.06
C ALA A 248 -19.03 -22.78 29.30
N ASN A 249 -19.69 -23.92 29.54
CA ASN A 249 -20.61 -24.11 30.62
C ASN A 249 -19.91 -24.39 31.99
N ASP A 250 -18.65 -24.83 31.97
CA ASP A 250 -17.90 -25.11 33.17
C ASP A 250 -16.76 -24.11 33.41
N PRO A 251 -16.96 -23.16 34.35
CA PRO A 251 -15.92 -22.15 34.65
C PRO A 251 -14.59 -22.74 35.15
N SER A 252 -14.61 -23.93 35.77
CA SER A 252 -13.39 -24.56 36.32
C SER A 252 -12.47 -25.07 35.19
N LEU A 253 -13.00 -25.37 34.02
CA LEU A 253 -12.26 -25.85 32.87
C LEU A 253 -11.93 -24.71 31.89
N ALA A 254 -12.59 -23.57 32.03
CA ALA A 254 -12.52 -22.47 31.04
C ALA A 254 -11.17 -21.74 31.05
N PHE A 255 -10.47 -21.70 32.19
CA PHE A 255 -9.21 -20.96 32.27
C PHE A 255 -8.14 -21.54 31.36
N GLY A 256 -7.66 -20.69 30.41
CA GLY A 256 -6.72 -21.06 29.36
C GLY A 256 -7.35 -21.75 28.15
N ALA A 257 -8.69 -21.90 28.11
CA ALA A 257 -9.39 -22.59 27.02
C ALA A 257 -10.50 -21.75 26.37
N VAL A 258 -10.65 -20.49 26.76
CA VAL A 258 -11.63 -19.56 26.18
C VAL A 258 -11.11 -19.02 24.86
N ILE A 259 -12.00 -19.03 23.84
CA ILE A 259 -11.76 -18.48 22.50
C ILE A 259 -12.19 -17.01 22.44
N GLY A 260 -13.35 -16.71 23.04
CA GLY A 260 -13.95 -15.39 22.98
C GLY A 260 -15.41 -15.37 23.39
N LYS A 261 -16.12 -14.29 23.00
CA LYS A 261 -17.54 -14.08 23.32
C LYS A 261 -18.41 -14.12 22.09
N ALA A 262 -19.54 -14.82 22.15
CA ALA A 262 -20.53 -14.83 21.10
C ALA A 262 -21.17 -13.44 20.93
N LEU A 263 -21.27 -12.99 19.68
CA LEU A 263 -21.93 -11.71 19.31
C LEU A 263 -23.36 -11.95 18.77
N ARG A 264 -23.71 -13.21 18.46
CA ARG A 264 -25.05 -13.61 18.06
C ARG A 264 -25.43 -14.92 18.73
N PRO A 265 -26.74 -15.17 18.97
CA PRO A 265 -27.18 -16.42 19.57
C PRO A 265 -27.16 -17.56 18.54
N LEU A 266 -27.10 -18.80 19.06
CA LEU A 266 -27.33 -20.05 18.33
C LEU A 266 -28.08 -21.02 19.25
N GLU A 267 -29.37 -21.25 18.98
CA GLU A 267 -30.23 -22.06 19.85
C GLU A 267 -29.94 -23.57 19.72
N SER A 268 -29.64 -24.03 18.50
CA SER A 268 -29.39 -25.44 18.22
C SER A 268 -28.60 -25.63 16.93
N GLY A 269 -28.01 -26.83 16.75
CA GLY A 269 -27.27 -27.21 15.54
C GLY A 269 -25.91 -26.52 15.42
N GLN A 270 -25.41 -26.49 14.20
CA GLN A 270 -24.09 -25.94 13.85
C GLN A 270 -24.25 -24.74 12.93
N ALA A 271 -23.52 -23.67 13.19
CA ALA A 271 -23.49 -22.48 12.35
C ALA A 271 -22.19 -21.68 12.47
N LEU A 272 -21.97 -20.76 11.55
CA LEU A 272 -20.97 -19.69 11.68
C LEU A 272 -21.57 -18.58 12.55
N VAL A 273 -21.02 -18.39 13.73
CA VAL A 273 -21.42 -17.36 14.69
C VAL A 273 -20.33 -16.30 14.76
N PRO A 274 -20.67 -15.01 14.58
CA PRO A 274 -19.74 -13.93 14.85
C PRO A 274 -19.35 -13.93 16.33
N ILE A 275 -18.05 -13.85 16.59
CA ILE A 275 -17.50 -13.80 17.95
C ILE A 275 -16.52 -12.63 18.07
N LEU A 276 -16.31 -12.16 19.28
CA LEU A 276 -15.19 -11.30 19.65
C LEU A 276 -14.11 -12.20 20.24
N ILE A 277 -12.98 -12.32 19.55
CA ILE A 277 -11.81 -13.08 20.04
C ILE A 277 -11.28 -12.46 21.33
N ALA A 278 -11.07 -13.27 22.32
CA ALA A 278 -10.44 -12.93 23.60
C ALA A 278 -9.89 -14.22 24.22
N LEU A 279 -8.73 -14.67 23.75
CA LEU A 279 -8.05 -15.86 24.27
C LEU A 279 -7.68 -15.65 25.74
N GLN A 280 -8.10 -16.57 26.62
CA GLN A 280 -7.84 -16.51 28.08
C GLN A 280 -7.62 -17.89 28.65
#